data_fc6bc7f7272725d85be4cbb11abef63b
#
_entry.id   fc6bc7f7272725d85be4cbb11abef63b
#
_cell.length_a   1.000
_cell.length_b   1.000
_cell.length_c   1.000
_cell.angle_alpha   90.00
_cell.angle_beta   90.00
_cell.angle_gamma   90.00
#
_symmetry.space_group_name_H-M   'P 1'
#
loop_
_entity.id
_entity.type
_entity.pdbx_description
1 polymer ?
#
loop_
_entity_poly.entity_id
_entity_poly.type
_entity_poly.pdbx_seq_one_letter_code
_entity_poly.pdbx_strand_id
1 'polypeptide(L)'
;MCYPTPQELGLAARALADEHPGEVRLRQAGTSRAGQPIWVLSVAATAAAGADHPDGTHGPAPADHAAGPGGADRAERADGDAGSPDPAHRPDGADGPDRSDRPGGGGGPDRSDRPGGGGARNVLVVAGAHANEPVGGATALSLARRLLRDPAPRAGCGWHFLLCADPDGADLHRTPRPYSLLDYHRYFFRPPGPEQPEWAPSLLPADRLPPETLALLALIDELRPVLQVSLHATDLGGSWVQLTRDIPGLAEPFAKSAADLRIPVENGASDAAGWPSPGPGIFVIPEPGSEAAGAFHPEDTRLSTWYHAHRYDGTTAIVEVPMWASDLVDDPAPHPDPRGALRMLAGRLTADAALVAEARDRARSRDRPGPDAHEDPAAAPLLRAVDWTLALIPRIAVEWTGPGAPAEATAAYIASIDAFGRRLSLRAAAMLLRVLRAEGHPAAPGLDRLVTGWCEEFAARFGARWIPVATQVEHQSRTVLAAYARLVAAGRPTGRV
;
A
#
# COMPACT_ATOMS: atom_id res chain seq x y z
N MET A 1 18.97 10.42 -12.24
CA MET A 1 17.52 10.12 -12.32
C MET A 1 16.78 11.16 -11.51
N CYS A 2 15.59 11.56 -11.92
CA CYS A 2 14.70 12.47 -11.18
C CYS A 2 13.33 11.82 -11.04
N TYR A 3 12.49 12.40 -10.21
CA TYR A 3 11.07 12.03 -10.13
C TYR A 3 10.36 12.50 -11.40
N PRO A 4 9.74 11.60 -12.16
CA PRO A 4 8.96 11.97 -13.33
C PRO A 4 7.57 12.48 -12.93
N THR A 5 7.03 13.41 -13.71
CA THR A 5 5.63 13.83 -13.61
C THR A 5 4.69 12.75 -14.20
N PRO A 6 3.36 12.77 -13.90
CA PRO A 6 2.41 11.86 -14.51
C PRO A 6 2.45 11.88 -16.05
N GLN A 7 2.64 13.05 -16.65
CA GLN A 7 2.75 13.21 -18.11
C GLN A 7 4.04 12.58 -18.64
N GLU A 8 5.18 12.79 -17.98
CA GLU A 8 6.46 12.16 -18.35
C GLU A 8 6.39 10.64 -18.21
N LEU A 9 5.70 10.11 -17.19
CA LEU A 9 5.44 8.67 -17.03
C LEU A 9 4.64 8.12 -18.22
N GLY A 10 3.56 8.79 -18.60
CA GLY A 10 2.74 8.40 -19.75
C GLY A 10 3.53 8.39 -21.07
N LEU A 11 4.36 9.42 -21.30
CA LEU A 11 5.22 9.49 -22.49
C LEU A 11 6.28 8.38 -22.51
N ALA A 12 6.95 8.15 -21.38
CA ALA A 12 7.97 7.11 -21.27
C ALA A 12 7.38 5.69 -21.42
N ALA A 13 6.17 5.48 -20.91
CA ALA A 13 5.47 4.21 -21.04
C ALA A 13 5.01 3.97 -22.50
N ARG A 14 4.56 5.00 -23.20
CA ARG A 14 4.20 4.93 -24.63
C ARG A 14 5.43 4.57 -25.48
N ALA A 15 6.54 5.26 -25.26
CA ALA A 15 7.79 4.93 -25.95
C ALA A 15 8.20 3.48 -25.74
N LEU A 16 8.09 2.97 -24.49
CA LEU A 16 8.41 1.57 -24.18
C LEU A 16 7.46 0.57 -24.87
N ALA A 17 6.17 0.91 -24.99
CA ALA A 17 5.20 0.08 -25.73
C ALA A 17 5.46 0.08 -27.23
N ASP A 18 5.87 1.22 -27.80
CA ASP A 18 6.21 1.35 -29.23
C ASP A 18 7.53 0.60 -29.56
N GLU A 19 8.49 0.58 -28.63
CA GLU A 19 9.74 -0.19 -28.75
C GLU A 19 9.54 -1.72 -28.66
N HIS A 20 8.48 -2.17 -27.93
CA HIS A 20 8.22 -3.59 -27.64
C HIS A 20 6.76 -3.99 -27.93
N PRO A 21 6.24 -3.83 -29.17
CA PRO A 21 4.81 -3.94 -29.47
C PRO A 21 4.20 -5.33 -29.23
N GLY A 22 5.03 -6.38 -29.21
CA GLY A 22 4.59 -7.75 -28.92
C GLY A 22 4.56 -8.13 -27.43
N GLU A 23 5.25 -7.36 -26.59
CA GLU A 23 5.47 -7.70 -25.19
C GLU A 23 4.88 -6.67 -24.23
N VAL A 24 4.77 -5.42 -24.66
CA VAL A 24 4.34 -4.28 -23.83
C VAL A 24 3.07 -3.67 -24.39
N ARG A 25 2.13 -3.41 -23.49
CA ARG A 25 0.88 -2.72 -23.82
C ARG A 25 0.64 -1.58 -22.85
N LEU A 26 0.36 -0.39 -23.39
CA LEU A 26 -0.12 0.75 -22.61
C LEU A 26 -1.63 0.93 -22.83
N ARG A 27 -2.39 1.07 -21.75
CA ARG A 27 -3.81 1.41 -21.80
C ARG A 27 -4.20 2.39 -20.69
N GLN A 28 -5.29 3.08 -20.89
CA GLN A 28 -5.92 3.89 -19.84
C GLN A 28 -6.84 2.98 -19.01
N ALA A 29 -6.65 2.95 -17.69
CA ALA A 29 -7.50 2.22 -16.75
C ALA A 29 -8.71 3.06 -16.29
N GLY A 30 -8.57 4.38 -16.31
CA GLY A 30 -9.60 5.32 -15.88
C GLY A 30 -9.17 6.76 -16.13
N THR A 31 -9.98 7.67 -15.60
CA THR A 31 -9.73 9.12 -15.67
C THR A 31 -9.88 9.69 -14.26
N SER A 32 -8.99 10.58 -13.86
CA SER A 32 -9.04 11.24 -12.56
C SER A 32 -10.18 12.26 -12.47
N ARG A 33 -10.41 12.81 -11.27
CA ARG A 33 -11.41 13.88 -11.02
C ARG A 33 -11.18 15.12 -11.89
N ALA A 34 -9.92 15.49 -12.17
CA ALA A 34 -9.59 16.61 -13.04
C ALA A 34 -9.46 16.22 -14.52
N GLY A 35 -9.83 14.99 -14.91
CA GLY A 35 -9.83 14.55 -16.30
C GLY A 35 -8.48 14.00 -16.80
N GLN A 36 -7.51 13.76 -15.94
CA GLN A 36 -6.23 13.20 -16.33
C GLN A 36 -6.31 11.67 -16.55
N PRO A 37 -5.58 11.11 -17.53
CA PRO A 37 -5.58 9.68 -17.77
C PRO A 37 -4.80 8.93 -16.69
N ILE A 38 -5.39 7.83 -16.20
CA ILE A 38 -4.74 6.87 -15.29
C ILE A 38 -4.18 5.74 -16.15
N TRP A 39 -2.86 5.71 -16.32
CA TRP A 39 -2.19 4.80 -17.23
C TRP A 39 -1.79 3.48 -16.58
N VAL A 40 -2.03 2.36 -17.30
CA VAL A 40 -1.51 1.03 -16.95
C VAL A 40 -0.60 0.54 -18.07
N LEU A 41 0.65 0.24 -17.71
CA LEU A 41 1.63 -0.41 -18.54
C LEU A 41 1.65 -1.90 -18.20
N SER A 42 1.48 -2.76 -19.19
CA SER A 42 1.48 -4.22 -19.00
C SER A 42 2.64 -4.85 -19.77
N VAL A 43 3.37 -5.74 -19.10
CA VAL A 43 4.42 -6.57 -19.70
C VAL A 43 3.92 -8.01 -19.72
N ALA A 44 3.84 -8.62 -20.91
CA ALA A 44 3.24 -9.91 -21.12
C ALA A 44 4.04 -11.04 -20.45
N ALA A 45 3.33 -12.09 -20.01
CA ALA A 45 3.95 -13.34 -19.56
C ALA A 45 4.75 -13.98 -20.71
N THR A 46 5.86 -14.66 -20.35
CA THR A 46 6.53 -15.60 -21.27
C THR A 46 6.06 -17.04 -20.96
N ALA A 47 6.27 -17.95 -21.92
CA ALA A 47 5.98 -19.37 -21.68
C ALA A 47 6.70 -19.87 -20.43
N ALA A 48 6.02 -20.69 -19.61
CA ALA A 48 6.67 -21.33 -18.47
C ALA A 48 7.68 -22.38 -19.00
N ALA A 49 8.89 -22.35 -18.50
CA ALA A 49 9.89 -23.36 -18.84
C ALA A 49 9.37 -24.75 -18.43
N GLY A 50 9.06 -25.60 -19.40
CA GLY A 50 8.55 -26.98 -19.17
C GLY A 50 7.34 -27.37 -20.01
N ALA A 51 6.84 -26.51 -20.92
CA ALA A 51 5.72 -26.86 -21.80
C ALA A 51 6.13 -27.52 -23.14
N ASP A 52 7.41 -27.65 -23.42
CA ASP A 52 7.90 -28.38 -24.59
C ASP A 52 8.21 -29.84 -24.24
N HIS A 53 7.18 -30.68 -24.26
CA HIS A 53 7.37 -32.07 -24.64
C HIS A 53 7.17 -32.14 -26.16
N PRO A 54 8.18 -32.41 -26.94
CA PRO A 54 7.98 -32.76 -28.32
C PRO A 54 7.47 -34.25 -28.31
N ASP A 55 6.15 -34.41 -28.36
CA ASP A 55 5.54 -35.65 -28.77
C ASP A 55 5.78 -35.82 -30.27
N GLY A 56 6.73 -36.61 -30.61
CA GLY A 56 7.10 -36.89 -32.00
C GLY A 56 7.90 -38.18 -32.16
N THR A 57 7.34 -39.33 -31.75
CA THR A 57 7.76 -40.62 -32.34
C THR A 57 6.54 -41.43 -32.68
N HIS A 58 6.06 -41.25 -33.91
CA HIS A 58 5.27 -42.29 -34.60
C HIS A 58 6.15 -43.51 -34.80
N GLY A 59 5.95 -44.54 -33.96
CA GLY A 59 6.39 -45.88 -34.25
C GLY A 59 5.22 -46.64 -34.89
N PRO A 60 5.48 -47.56 -35.87
CA PRO A 60 4.42 -48.23 -36.62
C PRO A 60 3.73 -49.30 -35.79
N ALA A 61 2.42 -49.49 -36.06
CA ALA A 61 1.54 -50.51 -35.52
C ALA A 61 2.03 -51.92 -35.82
N PRO A 62 1.86 -52.89 -34.94
CA PRO A 62 1.73 -54.32 -35.31
C PRO A 62 0.27 -54.79 -35.26
N ALA A 63 -0.02 -55.62 -36.23
CA ALA A 63 -1.29 -56.23 -36.54
C ALA A 63 -1.76 -57.32 -35.56
N ASP A 64 -3.09 -57.51 -35.60
CA ASP A 64 -3.95 -58.63 -35.20
C ASP A 64 -3.31 -59.91 -34.65
N HIS A 65 -3.85 -60.39 -33.54
CA HIS A 65 -4.30 -61.81 -33.45
C HIS A 65 -5.39 -62.02 -32.36
N ALA A 66 -6.31 -62.87 -32.72
CA ALA A 66 -7.63 -63.12 -32.19
C ALA A 66 -7.69 -64.06 -30.95
N ALA A 67 -8.88 -64.04 -30.38
CA ALA A 67 -9.71 -65.08 -29.77
C ALA A 67 -9.47 -65.59 -28.33
N GLY A 68 -10.38 -65.23 -27.44
CA GLY A 68 -11.35 -66.06 -26.72
C GLY A 68 -10.91 -67.02 -25.59
N PRO A 69 -11.90 -67.58 -24.88
CA PRO A 69 -12.72 -67.01 -23.85
C PRO A 69 -12.66 -67.79 -22.51
N GLY A 70 -13.30 -67.27 -21.45
CA GLY A 70 -13.77 -68.14 -20.35
C GLY A 70 -13.37 -67.71 -18.96
N GLY A 71 -14.34 -67.58 -18.14
CA GLY A 71 -14.54 -68.22 -16.90
C GLY A 71 -15.03 -67.35 -15.76
N ALA A 72 -16.27 -67.54 -15.42
CA ALA A 72 -16.99 -67.08 -14.25
C ALA A 72 -16.47 -67.64 -12.91
N ASP A 73 -16.74 -66.93 -11.82
CA ASP A 73 -17.46 -67.33 -10.59
C ASP A 73 -17.22 -66.28 -9.48
N ARG A 74 -18.23 -65.63 -8.97
CA ARG A 74 -19.26 -65.93 -7.95
C ARG A 74 -18.71 -66.18 -6.53
N ALA A 75 -19.15 -65.41 -5.61
CA ALA A 75 -19.84 -65.62 -4.31
C ALA A 75 -19.45 -64.53 -3.30
N GLU A 76 -20.36 -63.77 -2.86
CA GLU A 76 -21.43 -63.85 -1.83
C GLU A 76 -20.97 -63.70 -0.37
N ARG A 77 -21.71 -62.82 0.29
CA ARG A 77 -22.20 -62.78 1.72
C ARG A 77 -21.21 -62.28 2.77
N ALA A 78 -21.65 -61.64 3.87
CA ALA A 78 -22.94 -61.24 4.44
C ALA A 78 -22.74 -60.34 5.64
N ASP A 79 -23.70 -59.47 5.92
CA ASP A 79 -24.42 -59.14 7.15
C ASP A 79 -23.75 -58.82 8.49
N GLY A 80 -24.35 -57.81 9.16
CA GLY A 80 -24.48 -57.63 10.62
C GLY A 80 -24.35 -56.18 11.05
N ASP A 81 -25.33 -55.41 11.20
CA ASP A 81 -26.50 -55.18 12.06
C ASP A 81 -26.21 -54.62 13.46
N ALA A 82 -27.09 -53.67 13.86
CA ALA A 82 -27.48 -53.20 15.19
C ALA A 82 -26.57 -52.17 15.89
N GLY A 83 -27.03 -51.06 16.41
CA GLY A 83 -28.29 -50.59 16.93
C GLY A 83 -28.15 -49.21 17.55
N SER A 84 -29.17 -48.41 17.41
CA SER A 84 -29.48 -47.22 18.19
C SER A 84 -29.99 -47.63 19.62
N PRO A 85 -30.01 -46.74 20.60
CA PRO A 85 -31.20 -45.88 20.77
C PRO A 85 -31.00 -44.44 21.30
N ASP A 86 -31.90 -43.59 20.93
CA ASP A 86 -32.45 -42.38 21.57
C ASP A 86 -33.35 -42.80 22.78
N PRO A 87 -33.88 -41.97 23.71
CA PRO A 87 -34.24 -40.55 23.62
C PRO A 87 -34.21 -39.73 24.97
N ALA A 88 -34.65 -38.45 24.84
CA ALA A 88 -35.48 -37.66 25.75
C ALA A 88 -34.80 -36.73 26.80
N HIS A 89 -35.00 -35.41 26.75
CA HIS A 89 -36.09 -34.64 27.42
C HIS A 89 -35.95 -33.14 27.17
N ARG A 90 -37.06 -32.52 26.74
CA ARG A 90 -37.38 -31.08 26.91
C ARG A 90 -38.04 -30.86 28.25
N PRO A 91 -38.07 -29.59 28.80
CA PRO A 91 -39.26 -28.77 28.52
C PRO A 91 -39.02 -27.25 28.32
N ASP A 92 -39.85 -26.72 27.49
CA ASP A 92 -40.74 -25.54 27.45
C ASP A 92 -40.37 -24.18 28.08
N GLY A 93 -40.55 -23.14 27.24
CA GLY A 93 -41.34 -21.96 27.54
C GLY A 93 -40.70 -20.61 27.43
N ALA A 94 -40.99 -19.83 26.40
CA ALA A 94 -41.58 -18.51 26.50
C ALA A 94 -41.55 -17.75 25.17
N ASP A 95 -42.70 -17.20 24.86
CA ASP A 95 -43.11 -16.41 23.69
C ASP A 95 -42.32 -15.08 23.52
N GLY A 96 -42.16 -14.65 22.24
CA GLY A 96 -41.83 -13.29 21.87
C GLY A 96 -41.66 -13.11 20.34
N PRO A 97 -42.06 -12.00 19.72
CA PRO A 97 -42.86 -11.95 18.53
C PRO A 97 -42.12 -12.01 17.19
N ASP A 98 -42.88 -12.49 16.23
CA ASP A 98 -42.82 -12.43 14.78
C ASP A 98 -42.04 -11.25 14.17
N ARG A 99 -41.05 -11.56 13.34
CA ARG A 99 -40.50 -10.73 12.26
C ARG A 99 -40.24 -11.60 11.04
N SER A 100 -41.28 -11.76 10.26
CA SER A 100 -41.22 -12.08 8.84
C SER A 100 -40.51 -10.95 8.10
N ASP A 101 -39.64 -11.34 7.19
CA ASP A 101 -39.00 -10.69 6.05
C ASP A 101 -37.43 -10.62 6.13
N ARG A 102 -36.84 -11.74 5.72
CA ARG A 102 -35.49 -11.73 5.18
C ARG A 102 -35.46 -12.43 3.82
N PRO A 103 -35.07 -11.74 2.74
CA PRO A 103 -34.82 -12.43 1.48
C PRO A 103 -33.62 -13.36 1.59
N GLY A 104 -33.73 -14.49 0.90
CA GLY A 104 -32.89 -15.67 1.00
C GLY A 104 -31.38 -15.41 0.85
N GLY A 105 -30.63 -16.15 1.65
CA GLY A 105 -29.19 -16.22 1.61
C GLY A 105 -28.67 -16.69 0.25
N GLY A 106 -27.88 -15.83 -0.39
CA GLY A 106 -27.05 -16.21 -1.51
C GLY A 106 -25.99 -17.21 -1.03
N GLY A 107 -25.98 -18.41 -1.56
CA GLY A 107 -24.95 -19.41 -1.33
C GLY A 107 -23.59 -18.80 -1.68
N GLY A 108 -22.61 -18.94 -0.79
CA GLY A 108 -21.22 -18.64 -1.08
C GLY A 108 -20.75 -19.42 -2.30
N PRO A 109 -19.80 -18.90 -3.08
CA PRO A 109 -19.33 -19.60 -4.27
C PRO A 109 -18.76 -20.97 -3.88
N ASP A 110 -19.26 -21.98 -4.56
CA ASP A 110 -18.83 -23.37 -4.43
C ASP A 110 -17.31 -23.46 -4.66
N ARG A 111 -16.60 -24.10 -3.75
CA ARG A 111 -15.16 -24.36 -3.84
C ARG A 111 -14.76 -25.25 -5.02
N SER A 112 -15.74 -25.76 -5.79
CA SER A 112 -15.51 -26.59 -6.97
C SER A 112 -15.14 -25.82 -8.24
N ASP A 113 -15.35 -24.49 -8.29
CA ASP A 113 -14.98 -23.65 -9.44
C ASP A 113 -13.57 -23.04 -9.31
N ARG A 114 -12.61 -23.78 -8.77
CA ARG A 114 -11.21 -23.46 -9.01
C ARG A 114 -10.89 -23.81 -10.46
N PRO A 115 -10.56 -22.83 -11.32
CA PRO A 115 -10.04 -23.16 -12.64
C PRO A 115 -8.69 -23.86 -12.46
N GLY A 116 -8.70 -25.17 -12.45
CA GLY A 116 -7.54 -26.02 -12.65
C GLY A 116 -7.10 -25.96 -14.11
N GLY A 117 -6.89 -24.78 -14.64
CA GLY A 117 -6.40 -24.52 -15.97
C GLY A 117 -5.32 -23.44 -15.89
N GLY A 118 -4.13 -23.69 -16.44
CA GLY A 118 -2.92 -22.90 -16.38
C GLY A 118 -3.03 -21.48 -16.98
N GLY A 119 -3.91 -20.65 -16.43
CA GLY A 119 -3.96 -19.22 -16.68
C GLY A 119 -2.68 -18.56 -16.13
N ALA A 120 -2.09 -17.62 -16.88
CA ALA A 120 -0.96 -16.85 -16.42
C ALA A 120 -1.32 -16.10 -15.11
N ARG A 121 -0.41 -16.15 -14.13
CA ARG A 121 -0.52 -15.34 -12.90
C ARG A 121 -0.33 -13.87 -13.26
N ASN A 122 -0.83 -12.97 -12.41
CA ASN A 122 -0.62 -11.54 -12.57
C ASN A 122 0.00 -10.94 -11.32
N VAL A 123 0.90 -9.98 -11.51
CA VAL A 123 1.40 -9.05 -10.51
C VAL A 123 0.92 -7.67 -10.85
N LEU A 124 0.33 -6.96 -9.90
CA LEU A 124 -0.05 -5.56 -10.03
C LEU A 124 0.88 -4.70 -9.16
N VAL A 125 1.55 -3.74 -9.77
CA VAL A 125 2.36 -2.74 -9.09
C VAL A 125 1.65 -1.39 -9.18
N VAL A 126 1.26 -0.82 -8.05
CA VAL A 126 0.58 0.47 -7.92
C VAL A 126 1.60 1.51 -7.53
N ALA A 127 1.67 2.61 -8.29
CA ALA A 127 2.52 3.74 -8.02
C ALA A 127 1.70 5.03 -7.87
N GLY A 128 2.23 5.99 -7.12
CA GLY A 128 1.62 7.32 -6.97
C GLY A 128 0.24 7.32 -6.34
N ALA A 129 -0.01 6.41 -5.40
CA ALA A 129 -1.23 6.42 -4.57
C ALA A 129 -1.26 7.63 -3.62
N HIS A 130 -0.09 8.13 -3.26
CA HIS A 130 0.09 9.36 -2.50
C HIS A 130 0.86 10.39 -3.32
N ALA A 131 0.29 11.58 -3.45
CA ALA A 131 0.83 12.69 -4.23
C ALA A 131 2.28 13.08 -3.87
N ASN A 132 2.61 13.03 -2.58
CA ASN A 132 3.92 13.39 -2.03
C ASN A 132 4.99 12.29 -2.13
N GLU A 133 4.70 11.16 -2.78
CA GLU A 133 5.57 9.98 -2.85
C GLU A 133 5.95 9.65 -4.31
N PRO A 134 6.75 10.51 -4.95
CA PRO A 134 6.88 10.55 -6.41
C PRO A 134 7.78 9.44 -6.99
N VAL A 135 8.43 8.61 -6.17
CA VAL A 135 9.40 7.60 -6.65
C VAL A 135 8.74 6.41 -7.35
N GLY A 136 7.51 6.05 -6.96
CA GLY A 136 6.84 4.83 -7.41
C GLY A 136 6.73 4.71 -8.93
N GLY A 137 6.39 5.80 -9.62
CA GLY A 137 6.30 5.81 -11.09
C GLY A 137 7.65 5.53 -11.78
N ALA A 138 8.75 6.07 -11.25
CA ALA A 138 10.10 5.78 -11.74
C ALA A 138 10.46 4.31 -11.51
N THR A 139 10.08 3.75 -10.36
CA THR A 139 10.28 2.32 -10.04
C THR A 139 9.48 1.44 -10.98
N ALA A 140 8.22 1.75 -11.26
CA ALA A 140 7.36 1.02 -12.19
C ALA A 140 7.99 0.92 -13.60
N LEU A 141 8.45 2.05 -14.16
CA LEU A 141 9.14 2.06 -15.46
C LEU A 141 10.49 1.31 -15.42
N SER A 142 11.24 1.41 -14.34
CA SER A 142 12.51 0.68 -14.16
C SER A 142 12.28 -0.82 -14.11
N LEU A 143 11.27 -1.28 -13.36
CA LEU A 143 10.87 -2.68 -13.29
C LEU A 143 10.42 -3.21 -14.65
N ALA A 144 9.57 -2.48 -15.38
CA ALA A 144 9.14 -2.88 -16.72
C ALA A 144 10.31 -3.11 -17.66
N ARG A 145 11.28 -2.17 -17.71
CA ARG A 145 12.52 -2.31 -18.49
C ARG A 145 13.39 -3.48 -18.01
N ARG A 146 13.45 -3.73 -16.72
CA ARG A 146 14.20 -4.86 -16.14
C ARG A 146 13.60 -6.20 -16.55
N LEU A 147 12.29 -6.33 -16.50
CA LEU A 147 11.55 -7.53 -16.90
C LEU A 147 11.69 -7.84 -18.39
N LEU A 148 11.84 -6.83 -19.25
CA LEU A 148 12.11 -7.02 -20.67
C LEU A 148 13.53 -7.55 -20.93
N ARG A 149 14.51 -7.13 -20.12
CA ARG A 149 15.89 -7.60 -20.21
C ARG A 149 16.11 -8.98 -19.56
N ASP A 150 15.39 -9.25 -18.49
CA ASP A 150 15.40 -10.54 -17.77
C ASP A 150 13.98 -11.10 -17.73
N PRO A 151 13.63 -12.05 -18.62
CA PRO A 151 12.28 -12.60 -18.71
C PRO A 151 11.96 -13.63 -17.62
N ALA A 152 12.93 -14.06 -16.80
CA ALA A 152 12.71 -15.11 -15.81
C ALA A 152 11.52 -14.83 -14.86
N PRO A 153 11.33 -13.60 -14.31
CA PRO A 153 10.17 -13.31 -13.47
C PRO A 153 8.84 -13.28 -14.24
N ARG A 154 8.89 -13.23 -15.58
CA ARG A 154 7.68 -13.25 -16.46
C ARG A 154 7.24 -14.66 -16.83
N ALA A 155 7.98 -15.69 -16.47
CA ALA A 155 7.62 -17.08 -16.79
C ALA A 155 6.26 -17.47 -16.20
N GLY A 156 5.23 -17.56 -17.03
CA GLY A 156 3.85 -17.79 -16.63
C GLY A 156 3.24 -16.68 -15.77
N CYS A 157 3.77 -15.43 -15.85
CA CYS A 157 3.28 -14.30 -15.06
C CYS A 157 3.28 -12.99 -15.86
N GLY A 158 2.12 -12.36 -15.96
CA GLY A 158 1.97 -10.99 -16.47
C GLY A 158 2.28 -9.95 -15.38
N TRP A 159 2.92 -8.84 -15.78
CA TRP A 159 3.21 -7.74 -14.88
C TRP A 159 2.51 -6.48 -15.34
N HIS A 160 1.78 -5.84 -14.42
CA HIS A 160 0.95 -4.68 -14.70
C HIS A 160 1.35 -3.55 -13.75
N PHE A 161 1.55 -2.36 -14.30
CA PHE A 161 2.04 -1.19 -13.58
C PHE A 161 1.03 -0.06 -13.72
N LEU A 162 0.31 0.27 -12.64
CA LEU A 162 -0.44 1.51 -12.53
C LEU A 162 0.56 2.63 -12.26
N LEU A 163 0.78 3.51 -13.24
CA LEU A 163 1.93 4.42 -13.23
C LEU A 163 1.79 5.58 -12.25
N CYS A 164 0.56 6.06 -12.03
CA CYS A 164 0.21 7.07 -11.04
C CYS A 164 -1.28 6.94 -10.71
N ALA A 165 -1.59 6.57 -9.47
CA ALA A 165 -2.97 6.39 -9.03
C ALA A 165 -3.67 7.72 -8.69
N ASP A 166 -2.92 8.76 -8.27
CA ASP A 166 -3.43 10.11 -8.01
C ASP A 166 -2.66 11.15 -8.86
N PRO A 167 -2.93 11.24 -10.19
CA PRO A 167 -2.23 12.19 -11.04
C PRO A 167 -2.58 13.65 -10.71
N ASP A 168 -3.79 13.94 -10.23
CA ASP A 168 -4.20 15.29 -9.85
C ASP A 168 -3.45 15.79 -8.63
N GLY A 169 -3.33 14.93 -7.61
CA GLY A 169 -2.52 15.21 -6.44
C GLY A 169 -1.04 15.35 -6.78
N ALA A 170 -0.50 14.51 -7.67
CA ALA A 170 0.89 14.58 -8.10
C ALA A 170 1.21 15.90 -8.83
N ASP A 171 0.25 16.50 -9.54
CA ASP A 171 0.43 17.82 -10.15
C ASP A 171 0.43 18.95 -9.10
N LEU A 172 -0.27 18.76 -7.99
CA LEU A 172 -0.28 19.70 -6.87
C LEU A 172 0.97 19.57 -5.98
N HIS A 173 1.60 18.41 -5.94
CA HIS A 173 2.87 18.19 -5.23
C HIS A 173 4.05 18.31 -6.19
N ARG A 174 5.00 19.15 -5.87
CA ARG A 174 6.24 19.29 -6.69
C ARG A 174 7.45 19.37 -5.77
N THR A 175 8.51 18.68 -6.13
CA THR A 175 9.80 18.77 -5.45
C THR A 175 10.84 19.31 -6.42
N PRO A 176 11.18 20.63 -6.34
CA PRO A 176 12.16 21.22 -7.24
C PRO A 176 13.56 20.64 -7.04
N ARG A 177 14.41 20.81 -8.03
CA ARG A 177 15.82 20.41 -7.97
C ARG A 177 16.73 21.64 -7.77
N PRO A 178 17.81 21.52 -6.99
CA PRO A 178 18.24 20.34 -6.23
C PRO A 178 17.24 19.98 -5.13
N TYR A 179 17.11 18.69 -4.82
CA TYR A 179 16.17 18.23 -3.80
C TYR A 179 16.60 18.69 -2.42
N SER A 180 15.74 19.42 -1.72
CA SER A 180 15.90 19.82 -0.33
C SER A 180 14.65 19.50 0.48
N LEU A 181 14.81 19.18 1.76
CA LEU A 181 13.68 18.88 2.65
C LEU A 181 12.75 20.10 2.78
N LEU A 182 13.32 21.31 2.78
CA LEU A 182 12.55 22.56 2.85
C LEU A 182 11.71 22.76 1.58
N ASP A 183 12.28 22.58 0.40
CA ASP A 183 11.54 22.76 -0.85
C ASP A 183 10.50 21.64 -1.04
N TYR A 184 10.79 20.41 -0.63
CA TYR A 184 9.81 19.35 -0.60
C TYR A 184 8.57 19.76 0.22
N HIS A 185 8.75 20.32 1.43
CA HIS A 185 7.63 20.76 2.25
C HIS A 185 6.97 22.05 1.70
N ARG A 186 7.71 22.99 1.18
CA ARG A 186 7.14 24.22 0.57
C ARG A 186 6.20 23.94 -0.60
N TYR A 187 6.40 22.82 -1.29
CA TYR A 187 5.55 22.37 -2.40
C TYR A 187 4.74 21.11 -2.04
N PHE A 188 4.65 20.83 -0.75
CA PHE A 188 3.94 19.64 -0.27
C PHE A 188 2.44 19.71 -0.60
N PHE A 189 1.90 18.54 -1.00
CA PHE A 189 0.48 18.28 -1.07
C PHE A 189 0.22 16.80 -0.81
N ARG A 190 -0.78 16.51 0.02
CA ARG A 190 -1.40 15.19 0.19
C ARG A 190 -2.88 15.41 0.41
N PRO A 191 -3.77 14.81 -0.39
CA PRO A 191 -5.21 14.99 -0.22
C PRO A 191 -5.69 14.38 1.10
N PRO A 192 -6.88 14.79 1.59
CA PRO A 192 -7.54 14.12 2.72
C PRO A 192 -7.73 12.63 2.45
N GLY A 193 -7.80 11.79 3.52
CA GLY A 193 -7.99 10.35 3.39
C GLY A 193 -9.11 9.92 2.45
N PRO A 194 -10.32 10.52 2.50
CA PRO A 194 -11.42 10.19 1.58
C PRO A 194 -11.13 10.47 0.09
N GLU A 195 -10.12 11.28 -0.20
CA GLU A 195 -9.70 11.62 -1.57
C GLU A 195 -8.49 10.80 -2.03
N GLN A 196 -7.89 9.98 -1.16
CA GLN A 196 -6.74 9.12 -1.49
C GLN A 196 -7.21 7.81 -2.11
N PRO A 197 -6.66 7.38 -3.27
CA PRO A 197 -7.16 6.20 -4.00
C PRO A 197 -7.22 4.92 -3.18
N GLU A 198 -6.28 4.70 -2.30
CA GLU A 198 -6.19 3.47 -1.51
C GLU A 198 -7.06 3.50 -0.25
N TRP A 199 -7.23 4.68 0.38
CA TRP A 199 -7.95 4.83 1.65
C TRP A 199 -9.43 5.14 1.52
N ALA A 200 -9.86 5.72 0.40
CA ALA A 200 -11.24 6.11 0.20
C ALA A 200 -12.26 5.01 0.52
N PRO A 201 -12.04 3.72 0.20
CA PRO A 201 -13.02 2.67 0.50
C PRO A 201 -13.20 2.40 2.01
N SER A 202 -12.25 2.78 2.86
CA SER A 202 -12.39 2.68 4.32
C SER A 202 -13.11 3.87 4.96
N LEU A 203 -13.30 4.95 4.20
CA LEU A 203 -13.81 6.23 4.69
C LEU A 203 -15.12 6.66 4.00
N LEU A 204 -15.43 6.11 2.84
CA LEU A 204 -16.60 6.47 2.03
C LEU A 204 -17.43 5.25 1.67
N PRO A 205 -18.75 5.41 1.53
CA PRO A 205 -19.61 4.40 0.96
C PRO A 205 -19.29 4.21 -0.54
N ALA A 206 -19.60 3.02 -1.07
CA ALA A 206 -19.22 2.61 -2.42
C ALA A 206 -19.71 3.53 -3.55
N ASP A 207 -20.84 4.19 -3.37
CA ASP A 207 -21.46 5.12 -4.33
C ASP A 207 -20.81 6.51 -4.35
N ARG A 208 -19.86 6.79 -3.44
CA ARG A 208 -19.13 8.07 -3.33
C ARG A 208 -17.62 7.94 -3.51
N LEU A 209 -17.15 6.77 -3.94
CA LEU A 209 -15.72 6.55 -4.16
C LEU A 209 -15.17 7.44 -5.30
N PRO A 210 -13.96 7.99 -5.15
CA PRO A 210 -13.30 8.72 -6.21
C PRO A 210 -13.08 7.87 -7.47
N PRO A 211 -13.07 8.46 -8.67
CA PRO A 211 -12.82 7.73 -9.91
C PRO A 211 -11.46 7.04 -9.94
N GLU A 212 -10.45 7.58 -9.28
CA GLU A 212 -9.12 6.98 -9.11
C GLU A 212 -9.21 5.65 -8.33
N THR A 213 -9.99 5.63 -7.25
CA THR A 213 -10.28 4.42 -6.46
C THR A 213 -11.03 3.40 -7.29
N LEU A 214 -12.08 3.82 -8.01
CA LEU A 214 -12.87 2.94 -8.87
C LEU A 214 -12.01 2.31 -9.97
N ALA A 215 -11.11 3.08 -10.58
CA ALA A 215 -10.16 2.57 -11.58
C ALA A 215 -9.22 1.52 -11.00
N LEU A 216 -8.69 1.75 -9.79
CA LEU A 216 -7.81 0.79 -9.09
C LEU A 216 -8.56 -0.49 -8.70
N LEU A 217 -9.76 -0.38 -8.13
CA LEU A 217 -10.58 -1.55 -7.77
C LEU A 217 -10.94 -2.39 -9.01
N ALA A 218 -11.38 -1.74 -10.11
CA ALA A 218 -11.69 -2.41 -11.36
C ALA A 218 -10.46 -3.13 -11.94
N LEU A 219 -9.27 -2.53 -11.81
CA LEU A 219 -8.03 -3.14 -12.26
C LEU A 219 -7.66 -4.37 -11.43
N ILE A 220 -7.85 -4.34 -10.10
CA ILE A 220 -7.63 -5.49 -9.23
C ILE A 220 -8.62 -6.62 -9.57
N ASP A 221 -9.90 -6.29 -9.81
CA ASP A 221 -10.94 -7.27 -10.16
C ASP A 221 -10.67 -7.93 -11.53
N GLU A 222 -10.17 -7.14 -12.51
CA GLU A 222 -9.78 -7.63 -13.83
C GLU A 222 -8.57 -8.58 -13.76
N LEU A 223 -7.52 -8.15 -13.07
CA LEU A 223 -6.23 -8.84 -13.06
C LEU A 223 -6.16 -10.00 -12.06
N ARG A 224 -6.92 -9.93 -10.98
CA ARG A 224 -6.90 -10.91 -9.88
C ARG A 224 -5.47 -11.24 -9.45
N PRO A 225 -4.67 -10.23 -9.04
CA PRO A 225 -3.24 -10.40 -8.86
C PRO A 225 -2.94 -11.37 -7.71
N VAL A 226 -1.97 -12.28 -7.92
CA VAL A 226 -1.42 -13.12 -6.84
C VAL A 226 -0.57 -12.27 -5.89
N LEU A 227 0.02 -11.19 -6.41
CA LEU A 227 0.76 -10.18 -5.65
C LEU A 227 0.35 -8.80 -6.15
N GLN A 228 -0.19 -7.99 -5.25
CA GLN A 228 -0.29 -6.55 -5.42
C GLN A 228 0.86 -5.90 -4.67
N VAL A 229 1.53 -4.94 -5.29
CA VAL A 229 2.54 -4.12 -4.61
C VAL A 229 2.12 -2.67 -4.67
N SER A 230 2.03 -2.00 -3.53
CA SER A 230 1.89 -0.56 -3.48
C SER A 230 3.25 0.08 -3.17
N LEU A 231 3.69 0.99 -4.05
CA LEU A 231 4.98 1.66 -3.96
C LEU A 231 4.82 2.98 -3.25
N HIS A 232 5.36 3.06 -2.04
CA HIS A 232 5.30 4.22 -1.16
C HIS A 232 6.67 4.82 -0.87
N ALA A 233 6.69 6.02 -0.31
CA ALA A 233 7.91 6.65 0.18
C ALA A 233 7.63 7.52 1.40
N THR A 234 8.48 7.41 2.40
CA THR A 234 8.49 8.37 3.50
C THR A 234 9.41 9.55 3.20
N ASP A 235 9.04 10.74 3.65
CA ASP A 235 9.89 11.93 3.51
C ASP A 235 11.20 11.78 4.28
N LEU A 236 11.14 11.31 5.54
CA LEU A 236 12.32 11.09 6.37
C LEU A 236 12.11 9.84 7.23
N GLY A 237 13.10 8.93 7.24
CA GLY A 237 13.03 7.69 8.02
C GLY A 237 13.92 6.59 7.49
N GLY A 238 13.45 5.35 7.55
CA GLY A 238 14.04 4.15 6.99
C GLY A 238 13.16 3.49 5.93
N SER A 239 13.62 2.36 5.42
CA SER A 239 12.80 1.53 4.52
C SER A 239 12.15 0.39 5.31
N TRP A 240 10.92 0.06 4.95
CA TRP A 240 10.12 -1.01 5.57
C TRP A 240 9.01 -1.50 4.63
N VAL A 241 8.39 -2.61 5.00
CA VAL A 241 7.32 -3.23 4.21
C VAL A 241 6.17 -3.61 5.12
N GLN A 242 4.94 -3.27 4.72
CA GLN A 242 3.71 -3.80 5.31
C GLN A 242 3.18 -4.91 4.41
N LEU A 243 2.70 -5.98 5.02
CA LEU A 243 2.14 -7.13 4.32
C LEU A 243 0.72 -7.38 4.82
N THR A 244 -0.21 -7.59 3.91
CA THR A 244 -1.56 -8.05 4.28
C THR A 244 -1.58 -9.55 4.63
N ARG A 245 -0.53 -10.29 4.29
CA ARG A 245 -0.25 -11.67 4.65
C ARG A 245 1.26 -11.89 4.61
N ASP A 246 1.82 -12.64 5.54
CA ASP A 246 3.26 -12.91 5.56
C ASP A 246 3.77 -13.52 4.23
N ILE A 247 4.96 -13.08 3.83
CA ILE A 247 5.73 -13.64 2.70
C ILE A 247 7.01 -14.24 3.29
N PRO A 248 7.00 -15.55 3.63
CA PRO A 248 8.12 -16.17 4.33
C PRO A 248 9.46 -15.99 3.60
N GLY A 249 10.49 -15.58 4.35
CA GLY A 249 11.82 -15.37 3.83
C GLY A 249 12.05 -14.06 3.08
N LEU A 250 11.10 -13.10 3.10
CA LEU A 250 11.28 -11.77 2.48
C LEU A 250 12.27 -10.89 3.25
N ALA A 251 12.36 -11.02 4.57
CA ALA A 251 13.17 -10.15 5.43
C ALA A 251 14.66 -10.17 5.03
N GLU A 252 15.22 -11.34 4.69
CA GLU A 252 16.63 -11.47 4.31
C GLU A 252 16.99 -10.68 3.04
N PRO A 253 16.38 -10.90 1.86
CA PRO A 253 16.70 -10.14 0.66
C PRO A 253 16.35 -8.65 0.78
N PHE A 254 15.33 -8.28 1.56
CA PHE A 254 15.01 -6.91 1.86
C PHE A 254 16.12 -6.21 2.65
N ALA A 255 16.53 -6.77 3.79
CA ALA A 255 17.61 -6.24 4.64
C ALA A 255 18.94 -6.19 3.88
N LYS A 256 19.26 -7.23 3.07
CA LYS A 256 20.44 -7.24 2.21
C LYS A 256 20.41 -6.09 1.20
N SER A 257 19.27 -5.85 0.54
CA SER A 257 19.13 -4.74 -0.41
C SER A 257 19.32 -3.39 0.27
N ALA A 258 18.73 -3.21 1.48
CA ALA A 258 18.89 -1.99 2.26
C ALA A 258 20.37 -1.74 2.64
N ALA A 259 21.06 -2.76 3.15
CA ALA A 259 22.46 -2.69 3.52
C ALA A 259 23.37 -2.38 2.31
N ASP A 260 23.21 -3.09 1.18
CA ASP A 260 23.98 -2.87 -0.05
C ASP A 260 23.85 -1.42 -0.56
N LEU A 261 22.70 -0.79 -0.34
CA LEU A 261 22.37 0.56 -0.80
C LEU A 261 22.51 1.64 0.30
N ARG A 262 22.91 1.25 1.50
CA ARG A 262 23.08 2.13 2.67
C ARG A 262 21.79 2.89 3.03
N ILE A 263 20.69 2.19 2.97
CA ILE A 263 19.38 2.67 3.43
C ILE A 263 19.13 2.05 4.80
N PRO A 264 18.85 2.83 5.87
CA PRO A 264 18.49 2.26 7.16
C PRO A 264 17.16 1.50 7.06
N VAL A 265 17.04 0.43 7.86
CA VAL A 265 15.79 -0.32 7.99
C VAL A 265 14.98 0.28 9.13
N GLU A 266 13.72 0.60 8.88
CA GLU A 266 12.86 1.15 9.93
C GLU A 266 12.28 0.02 10.79
N ASN A 267 12.89 -0.18 11.96
CA ASN A 267 12.51 -1.24 12.88
C ASN A 267 11.40 -0.85 13.86
N GLY A 268 11.04 0.43 13.90
CA GLY A 268 10.02 0.98 14.79
C GLY A 268 8.96 1.80 14.06
N ALA A 269 8.56 1.38 12.84
CA ALA A 269 7.64 2.14 12.00
C ALA A 269 6.38 2.59 12.77
N SER A 270 6.12 3.91 12.79
CA SER A 270 4.97 4.49 13.51
C SER A 270 3.65 3.91 13.02
N ASP A 271 3.53 3.71 11.70
CA ASP A 271 2.31 3.24 11.06
C ASP A 271 2.09 1.71 11.22
N ALA A 272 3.07 0.99 11.79
CA ALA A 272 3.01 -0.43 12.09
C ALA A 272 3.33 -0.74 13.56
N ALA A 273 3.08 0.22 14.45
CA ALA A 273 3.38 0.10 15.86
C ALA A 273 2.63 -1.09 16.48
N GLY A 274 3.40 -2.02 17.10
CA GLY A 274 2.83 -3.20 17.74
C GLY A 274 2.39 -4.32 16.79
N TRP A 275 2.63 -4.19 15.48
CA TRP A 275 2.30 -5.24 14.52
C TRP A 275 3.30 -6.41 14.58
N PRO A 276 2.85 -7.64 14.25
CA PRO A 276 3.75 -8.77 14.08
C PRO A 276 4.85 -8.47 13.05
N SER A 277 6.11 -8.74 13.44
CA SER A 277 7.28 -8.54 12.58
C SER A 277 8.04 -9.86 12.39
N PRO A 278 7.95 -10.51 11.23
CA PRO A 278 8.70 -11.73 10.92
C PRO A 278 10.19 -11.47 10.69
N GLY A 279 10.63 -10.22 10.65
CA GLY A 279 12.03 -9.83 10.54
C GLY A 279 12.20 -8.32 10.40
N PRO A 280 13.45 -7.82 10.43
CA PRO A 280 13.73 -6.39 10.41
C PRO A 280 13.04 -5.66 9.25
N GLY A 281 12.29 -4.60 9.56
CA GLY A 281 11.58 -3.77 8.59
C GLY A 281 10.40 -4.44 7.88
N ILE A 282 10.01 -5.65 8.26
CA ILE A 282 8.84 -6.32 7.72
C ILE A 282 7.75 -6.39 8.79
N PHE A 283 6.56 -5.90 8.47
CA PHE A 283 5.41 -5.88 9.38
C PHE A 283 4.20 -6.53 8.70
N VAL A 284 3.47 -7.36 9.44
CA VAL A 284 2.23 -7.99 8.97
C VAL A 284 1.05 -7.28 9.60
N ILE A 285 0.12 -6.81 8.79
CA ILE A 285 -1.09 -6.15 9.27
C ILE A 285 -1.87 -7.15 10.14
N PRO A 286 -2.18 -6.83 11.40
CA PRO A 286 -2.75 -7.79 12.34
C PRO A 286 -4.16 -8.21 11.97
N GLU A 287 -4.53 -9.44 12.36
CA GLU A 287 -5.89 -9.96 12.19
C GLU A 287 -6.91 -9.16 13.02
N PRO A 288 -8.20 -9.17 12.62
CA PRO A 288 -9.27 -8.50 13.36
C PRO A 288 -9.36 -8.92 14.82
N GLY A 289 -9.54 -7.94 15.69
CA GLY A 289 -9.75 -8.20 17.11
C GLY A 289 -8.48 -8.60 17.88
N SER A 290 -7.30 -8.57 17.26
CA SER A 290 -6.03 -8.64 17.97
C SER A 290 -5.77 -7.34 18.74
N GLU A 291 -5.10 -7.41 19.91
CA GLU A 291 -4.74 -6.23 20.70
C GLU A 291 -3.85 -5.24 19.92
N ALA A 292 -3.16 -5.71 18.89
CA ALA A 292 -2.31 -4.91 18.02
C ALA A 292 -3.08 -4.10 16.96
N ALA A 293 -4.40 -4.28 16.80
CA ALA A 293 -5.19 -3.67 15.74
C ALA A 293 -5.49 -2.17 15.92
N GLY A 294 -5.06 -1.55 17.00
CA GLY A 294 -5.44 -0.19 17.39
C GLY A 294 -4.46 0.93 17.01
N ALA A 295 -3.31 0.61 16.42
CA ALA A 295 -2.26 1.61 16.22
C ALA A 295 -2.48 2.47 14.97
N PHE A 296 -2.54 3.78 15.12
CA PHE A 296 -2.32 4.83 14.12
C PHE A 296 -3.24 4.94 12.91
N HIS A 297 -4.10 3.96 12.62
CA HIS A 297 -5.00 4.02 11.48
C HIS A 297 -6.41 4.35 11.98
N PRO A 298 -6.91 5.58 11.75
CA PRO A 298 -8.31 5.93 12.00
C PRO A 298 -9.25 5.14 11.06
N GLU A 299 -8.68 4.50 10.04
CA GLU A 299 -9.33 3.75 8.98
C GLU A 299 -9.23 2.24 9.22
N ASP A 300 -10.26 1.49 8.86
CA ASP A 300 -10.15 0.04 8.76
C ASP A 300 -9.33 -0.34 7.52
N THR A 301 -8.07 -0.72 7.72
CA THR A 301 -7.14 -1.11 6.64
C THR A 301 -7.70 -2.19 5.71
N ARG A 302 -8.63 -3.03 6.19
CA ARG A 302 -9.26 -4.12 5.40
C ARG A 302 -10.28 -3.63 4.41
N LEU A 303 -10.83 -2.46 4.62
CA LEU A 303 -11.71 -1.82 3.66
C LEU A 303 -10.91 -1.08 2.59
N SER A 304 -9.61 -0.85 2.78
CA SER A 304 -8.73 -0.24 1.80
C SER A 304 -8.52 -1.14 0.58
N THR A 305 -7.99 -0.58 -0.51
CA THR A 305 -7.65 -1.35 -1.72
C THR A 305 -6.55 -2.37 -1.49
N TRP A 306 -5.79 -2.27 -0.38
CA TRP A 306 -4.76 -3.24 -0.02
C TRP A 306 -5.32 -4.64 0.23
N TYR A 307 -6.53 -4.74 0.78
CA TYR A 307 -7.21 -6.03 1.02
C TYR A 307 -8.11 -6.49 -0.12
N HIS A 308 -8.30 -5.65 -1.16
CA HIS A 308 -9.22 -6.02 -2.25
C HIS A 308 -8.75 -7.27 -3.01
N ALA A 309 -7.44 -7.45 -3.18
CA ALA A 309 -6.85 -8.63 -3.84
C ALA A 309 -7.09 -9.95 -3.06
N HIS A 310 -7.39 -9.90 -1.75
CA HIS A 310 -7.70 -11.09 -0.94
C HIS A 310 -8.94 -11.85 -1.43
N ARG A 311 -9.87 -11.18 -2.13
CA ARG A 311 -11.01 -11.82 -2.79
C ARG A 311 -10.59 -12.90 -3.79
N TYR A 312 -9.38 -12.79 -4.30
CA TYR A 312 -8.78 -13.67 -5.31
C TYR A 312 -7.57 -14.44 -4.76
N ASP A 313 -7.46 -14.55 -3.44
CA ASP A 313 -6.33 -15.15 -2.71
C ASP A 313 -4.98 -14.45 -2.94
N GLY A 314 -5.01 -13.20 -3.38
CA GLY A 314 -3.83 -12.37 -3.57
C GLY A 314 -3.28 -11.83 -2.24
N THR A 315 -1.99 -11.49 -2.25
CA THR A 315 -1.30 -10.83 -1.12
C THR A 315 -0.88 -9.43 -1.55
N THR A 316 -0.96 -8.46 -0.64
CA THR A 316 -0.47 -7.10 -0.90
C THR A 316 0.77 -6.82 -0.06
N ALA A 317 1.79 -6.24 -0.72
CA ALA A 317 2.99 -5.71 -0.10
C ALA A 317 3.06 -4.19 -0.33
N ILE A 318 3.12 -3.41 0.73
CA ILE A 318 3.30 -1.97 0.71
C ILE A 318 4.77 -1.70 0.99
N VAL A 319 5.49 -1.15 0.02
CA VAL A 319 6.96 -1.01 0.06
C VAL A 319 7.33 0.45 0.25
N GLU A 320 7.79 0.78 1.44
CA GLU A 320 8.23 2.12 1.83
C GLU A 320 9.73 2.30 1.61
N VAL A 321 10.13 3.43 1.03
CA VAL A 321 11.53 3.83 0.91
C VAL A 321 11.70 5.29 1.36
N PRO A 322 12.74 5.64 2.14
CA PRO A 322 12.92 7.01 2.55
C PRO A 322 13.49 7.88 1.41
N MET A 323 12.98 9.13 1.30
CA MET A 323 13.61 10.16 0.48
C MET A 323 14.84 10.73 1.20
N TRP A 324 14.71 10.99 2.49
CA TRP A 324 15.83 11.32 3.39
C TRP A 324 15.95 10.24 4.46
N ALA A 325 17.10 9.61 4.53
CA ALA A 325 17.39 8.58 5.52
C ALA A 325 17.76 9.18 6.87
N SER A 326 17.38 8.49 7.95
CA SER A 326 17.83 8.73 9.31
C SER A 326 18.22 7.42 9.99
N ASP A 327 19.42 7.33 10.52
CA ASP A 327 19.89 6.13 11.23
C ASP A 327 19.23 5.96 12.61
N LEU A 328 18.53 6.99 13.12
CA LEU A 328 17.81 6.91 14.40
C LEU A 328 16.65 5.91 14.39
N VAL A 329 16.07 5.62 13.21
CA VAL A 329 14.93 4.69 13.07
C VAL A 329 15.35 3.22 13.02
N ASP A 330 16.67 2.94 13.06
CA ASP A 330 17.25 1.59 13.07
C ASP A 330 17.85 1.21 14.44
N ASP A 331 17.79 2.07 15.44
CA ASP A 331 18.38 1.84 16.76
C ASP A 331 17.52 0.88 17.63
N PRO A 332 17.97 -0.38 17.85
CA PRO A 332 17.23 -1.36 18.62
C PRO A 332 17.37 -1.18 20.14
N ALA A 333 18.16 -0.21 20.61
CA ALA A 333 18.37 -0.01 22.05
C ALA A 333 17.05 0.29 22.76
N PRO A 334 16.81 -0.27 23.97
CA PRO A 334 15.64 0.07 24.77
C PRO A 334 15.61 1.56 25.11
N HIS A 335 14.48 2.20 24.93
CA HIS A 335 14.31 3.59 25.37
C HIS A 335 14.13 3.64 26.89
N PRO A 336 14.83 4.55 27.63
CA PRO A 336 14.80 4.56 29.09
C PRO A 336 13.44 4.94 29.70
N ASP A 337 12.64 5.77 29.03
CA ASP A 337 11.29 6.18 29.44
C ASP A 337 10.37 6.37 28.24
N PRO A 338 9.83 5.28 27.65
CA PRO A 338 8.96 5.38 26.47
C PRO A 338 7.70 6.21 26.72
N ARG A 339 7.03 5.99 27.86
CA ARG A 339 5.78 6.71 28.18
C ARG A 339 6.01 8.20 28.41
N GLY A 340 7.14 8.58 29.03
CA GLY A 340 7.53 9.97 29.21
C GLY A 340 7.81 10.62 27.84
N ALA A 341 8.55 9.93 26.97
CA ALA A 341 8.81 10.40 25.62
C ALA A 341 7.52 10.61 24.80
N LEU A 342 6.61 9.63 24.81
CA LEU A 342 5.32 9.73 24.11
C LEU A 342 4.47 10.90 24.63
N ARG A 343 4.42 11.14 25.96
CA ARG A 343 3.73 12.31 26.50
C ARG A 343 4.35 13.64 26.02
N MET A 344 5.67 13.74 25.97
CA MET A 344 6.35 14.93 25.44
C MET A 344 6.04 15.13 23.95
N LEU A 345 6.08 14.06 23.16
CA LEU A 345 5.79 14.12 21.72
C LEU A 345 4.33 14.50 21.44
N ALA A 346 3.37 13.94 22.18
CA ALA A 346 1.96 14.33 22.10
C ALA A 346 1.72 15.80 22.46
N GLY A 347 2.37 16.28 23.53
CA GLY A 347 2.33 17.70 23.93
C GLY A 347 2.89 18.60 22.84
N ARG A 348 4.03 18.26 22.23
CA ARG A 348 4.61 19.00 21.13
C ARG A 348 3.68 19.00 19.93
N LEU A 349 3.21 17.84 19.49
CA LEU A 349 2.30 17.70 18.35
C LEU A 349 1.07 18.60 18.51
N THR A 350 0.47 18.61 19.70
CA THR A 350 -0.69 19.45 20.02
C THR A 350 -0.35 20.95 19.97
N ALA A 351 0.82 21.33 20.52
CA ALA A 351 1.26 22.74 20.52
C ALA A 351 1.56 23.24 19.10
N ASP A 352 2.27 22.43 18.29
CA ASP A 352 2.60 22.77 16.90
C ASP A 352 1.31 22.88 16.06
N ALA A 353 0.35 21.96 16.22
CA ALA A 353 -0.94 22.04 15.56
C ALA A 353 -1.75 23.30 15.94
N ALA A 354 -1.71 23.70 17.20
CA ALA A 354 -2.39 24.92 17.67
C ALA A 354 -1.85 26.18 16.97
N LEU A 355 -0.52 26.27 16.72
CA LEU A 355 0.07 27.36 15.96
C LEU A 355 -0.45 27.44 14.53
N VAL A 356 -0.60 26.27 13.87
CA VAL A 356 -1.12 26.20 12.50
C VAL A 356 -2.62 26.53 12.46
N ALA A 357 -3.40 26.02 13.42
CA ALA A 357 -4.82 26.32 13.55
C ALA A 357 -5.06 27.83 13.77
N GLU A 358 -4.28 28.46 14.66
CA GLU A 358 -4.36 29.91 14.88
C GLU A 358 -4.02 30.73 13.61
N ALA A 359 -3.02 30.29 12.84
CA ALA A 359 -2.70 30.91 11.56
C ALA A 359 -3.84 30.76 10.56
N ARG A 360 -4.49 29.59 10.51
CA ARG A 360 -5.66 29.28 9.68
C ARG A 360 -6.88 30.14 10.06
N ASP A 361 -7.14 30.30 11.36
CA ASP A 361 -8.27 31.11 11.86
C ASP A 361 -8.07 32.59 11.60
N ARG A 362 -6.84 33.11 11.76
CA ARG A 362 -6.51 34.51 11.41
C ARG A 362 -6.68 34.79 9.93
N ALA A 363 -6.38 33.82 9.06
CA ALA A 363 -6.64 33.94 7.64
C ALA A 363 -8.14 34.08 7.36
N ARG A 364 -8.95 33.17 7.91
CA ARG A 364 -10.43 33.20 7.78
C ARG A 364 -11.09 34.47 8.32
N SER A 365 -10.54 35.05 9.39
CA SER A 365 -11.17 36.21 10.06
C SER A 365 -11.02 37.51 9.29
N ARG A 366 -9.98 37.67 8.46
CA ARG A 366 -9.74 38.87 7.65
C ARG A 366 -10.51 38.86 6.35
N ASP A 367 -10.66 37.70 5.76
CA ASP A 367 -11.45 37.47 4.56
C ASP A 367 -12.90 37.13 4.96
N ARG A 368 -13.63 38.12 5.58
CA ARG A 368 -15.07 37.99 5.64
C ARG A 368 -15.60 38.31 4.23
N PRO A 369 -15.78 37.30 3.37
CA PRO A 369 -16.32 37.51 2.05
C PRO A 369 -17.74 38.00 2.23
N GLY A 370 -18.14 38.96 1.41
CA GLY A 370 -19.55 39.16 1.12
C GLY A 370 -20.16 37.82 0.67
N PRO A 371 -21.48 37.66 0.64
CA PRO A 371 -22.18 36.43 0.32
C PRO A 371 -21.81 35.79 -1.03
N ASP A 372 -20.97 36.42 -1.84
CA ASP A 372 -20.57 36.00 -3.19
C ASP A 372 -19.07 35.65 -3.34
N ALA A 373 -18.28 35.59 -2.26
CA ALA A 373 -16.89 35.22 -2.40
C ALA A 373 -16.73 33.69 -2.54
N HIS A 374 -16.51 33.28 -3.75
CA HIS A 374 -16.09 31.89 -4.06
C HIS A 374 -14.67 31.64 -3.55
N GLU A 375 -14.46 30.57 -2.77
CA GLU A 375 -13.11 30.08 -2.48
C GLU A 375 -12.35 29.88 -3.81
N ASP A 376 -11.10 30.33 -3.88
CA ASP A 376 -10.25 30.07 -5.05
C ASP A 376 -10.20 28.55 -5.29
N PRO A 377 -10.66 28.04 -6.45
CA PRO A 377 -10.64 26.61 -6.75
C PRO A 377 -9.24 25.99 -6.62
N ALA A 378 -8.18 26.78 -6.77
CA ALA A 378 -6.80 26.32 -6.60
C ALA A 378 -6.39 26.17 -5.13
N ALA A 379 -6.98 26.96 -4.22
CA ALA A 379 -6.74 26.90 -2.78
C ALA A 379 -7.55 25.80 -2.09
N ALA A 380 -8.74 25.48 -2.59
CA ALA A 380 -9.67 24.56 -1.95
C ALA A 380 -9.10 23.17 -1.62
N PRO A 381 -8.34 22.49 -2.49
CA PRO A 381 -7.73 21.20 -2.16
C PRO A 381 -6.73 21.29 -1.00
N LEU A 382 -5.90 22.34 -0.99
CA LEU A 382 -4.92 22.58 0.07
C LEU A 382 -5.60 22.82 1.42
N LEU A 383 -6.66 23.62 1.43
CA LEU A 383 -7.41 23.94 2.66
C LEU A 383 -8.12 22.72 3.23
N ARG A 384 -8.74 21.88 2.39
CA ARG A 384 -9.33 20.61 2.83
C ARG A 384 -8.27 19.70 3.45
N ALA A 385 -7.08 19.63 2.85
CA ALA A 385 -5.98 18.81 3.37
C ALA A 385 -5.42 19.35 4.69
N VAL A 386 -5.31 20.67 4.86
CA VAL A 386 -4.95 21.32 6.14
C VAL A 386 -5.98 20.97 7.21
N ASP A 387 -7.26 21.23 6.93
CA ASP A 387 -8.35 21.00 7.89
C ASP A 387 -8.45 19.53 8.30
N TRP A 388 -8.28 18.59 7.34
CA TRP A 388 -8.21 17.15 7.60
C TRP A 388 -7.04 16.79 8.53
N THR A 389 -5.83 17.27 8.22
CA THR A 389 -4.63 16.98 9.03
C THR A 389 -4.78 17.50 10.45
N LEU A 390 -5.24 18.73 10.61
CA LEU A 390 -5.48 19.34 11.93
C LEU A 390 -6.54 18.58 12.74
N ALA A 391 -7.57 18.03 12.09
CA ALA A 391 -8.62 17.25 12.75
C ALA A 391 -8.13 15.88 13.26
N LEU A 392 -7.10 15.29 12.64
CA LEU A 392 -6.52 14.00 13.07
C LEU A 392 -5.63 14.13 14.30
N ILE A 393 -4.90 15.24 14.43
CA ILE A 393 -3.85 15.42 15.45
C ILE A 393 -4.33 15.17 16.89
N PRO A 394 -5.50 15.68 17.36
CA PRO A 394 -5.96 15.41 18.72
C PRO A 394 -6.17 13.93 19.02
N ARG A 395 -6.65 13.16 18.04
CA ARG A 395 -6.86 11.71 18.19
C ARG A 395 -5.54 10.98 18.34
N ILE A 396 -4.55 11.33 17.51
CA ILE A 396 -3.20 10.77 17.55
C ILE A 396 -2.53 11.07 18.89
N ALA A 397 -2.63 12.30 19.39
CA ALA A 397 -2.05 12.69 20.67
C ALA A 397 -2.68 11.93 21.86
N VAL A 398 -4.00 11.67 21.83
CA VAL A 398 -4.70 10.86 22.82
C VAL A 398 -4.23 9.40 22.76
N GLU A 399 -4.05 8.83 21.58
CA GLU A 399 -3.59 7.46 21.40
C GLU A 399 -2.18 7.25 21.97
N TRP A 400 -1.25 8.18 21.71
CA TRP A 400 0.11 8.10 22.25
C TRP A 400 0.21 8.16 23.78
N THR A 401 -0.78 8.73 24.43
CA THR A 401 -0.83 8.90 25.89
C THR A 401 -1.84 7.98 26.58
N GLY A 402 -2.59 7.20 25.80
CA GLY A 402 -3.65 6.33 26.29
C GLY A 402 -3.16 5.07 27.00
N PRO A 403 -4.09 4.24 27.52
CA PRO A 403 -3.76 2.99 28.21
C PRO A 403 -2.96 1.99 27.38
N GLY A 404 -3.13 2.03 26.04
CA GLY A 404 -2.41 1.19 25.08
C GLY A 404 -0.97 1.65 24.78
N ALA A 405 -0.53 2.80 25.31
CA ALA A 405 0.84 3.26 25.11
C ALA A 405 1.84 2.25 25.68
N PRO A 406 2.86 1.81 24.89
CA PRO A 406 3.76 0.75 25.28
C PRO A 406 4.57 1.14 26.53
N ALA A 407 4.71 0.19 27.46
CA ALA A 407 5.57 0.36 28.65
C ALA A 407 7.06 0.21 28.28
N GLU A 408 7.34 -0.58 27.25
CA GLU A 408 8.67 -0.84 26.69
C GLU A 408 8.66 -0.52 25.21
N ALA A 409 9.68 0.18 24.74
CA ALA A 409 9.86 0.51 23.33
C ALA A 409 11.35 0.71 23.02
N THR A 410 11.71 0.55 21.76
CA THR A 410 13.07 0.85 21.28
C THR A 410 13.27 2.34 21.02
N ALA A 411 14.54 2.77 20.95
CA ALA A 411 14.88 4.11 20.53
C ALA A 411 14.38 4.38 19.08
N ALA A 412 14.46 3.38 18.18
CA ALA A 412 13.90 3.43 16.83
C ALA A 412 12.39 3.74 16.84
N TYR A 413 11.62 3.06 17.68
CA TYR A 413 10.19 3.31 17.81
C TYR A 413 9.88 4.75 18.19
N ILE A 414 10.54 5.27 19.23
CA ILE A 414 10.33 6.65 19.69
C ILE A 414 10.79 7.67 18.63
N ALA A 415 11.89 7.37 17.91
CA ALA A 415 12.36 8.22 16.81
C ALA A 415 11.35 8.25 15.65
N SER A 416 10.74 7.12 15.28
CA SER A 416 9.71 7.05 14.24
C SER A 416 8.46 7.85 14.62
N ILE A 417 7.99 7.75 15.87
CA ILE A 417 6.89 8.55 16.41
C ILE A 417 7.22 10.05 16.41
N ASP A 418 8.44 10.46 16.83
CA ASP A 418 8.90 11.86 16.79
C ASP A 418 8.90 12.39 15.34
N ALA A 419 9.43 11.61 14.38
CA ALA A 419 9.42 11.99 12.97
C ALA A 419 7.98 12.13 12.44
N PHE A 420 7.09 11.19 12.75
CA PHE A 420 5.70 11.22 12.33
C PHE A 420 4.96 12.46 12.87
N GLY A 421 5.09 12.77 14.16
CA GLY A 421 4.43 13.93 14.75
C GLY A 421 4.88 15.24 14.15
N ARG A 422 6.20 15.43 13.97
CA ARG A 422 6.77 16.65 13.36
C ARG A 422 6.27 16.84 11.94
N ARG A 423 6.25 15.78 11.12
CA ARG A 423 5.80 15.88 9.72
C ARG A 423 4.32 16.28 9.61
N LEU A 424 3.43 15.86 10.50
CA LEU A 424 2.02 16.23 10.44
C LEU A 424 1.80 17.73 10.54
N SER A 425 2.33 18.37 11.58
CA SER A 425 2.20 19.83 11.77
C SER A 425 2.91 20.61 10.67
N LEU A 426 4.12 20.14 10.26
CA LEU A 426 4.91 20.77 9.20
C LEU A 426 4.19 20.74 7.85
N ARG A 427 3.59 19.60 7.49
CA ARG A 427 2.82 19.43 6.26
C ARG A 427 1.59 20.33 6.23
N ALA A 428 0.84 20.41 7.34
CA ALA A 428 -0.32 21.30 7.46
C ALA A 428 0.11 22.77 7.33
N ALA A 429 1.19 23.20 8.02
CA ALA A 429 1.74 24.54 7.93
C ALA A 429 2.20 24.89 6.51
N ALA A 430 2.86 23.95 5.83
CA ALA A 430 3.37 24.15 4.48
C ALA A 430 2.25 24.28 3.44
N MET A 431 1.20 23.47 3.52
CA MET A 431 0.03 23.59 2.66
C MET A 431 -0.72 24.92 2.90
N LEU A 432 -0.90 25.32 4.16
CA LEU A 432 -1.47 26.62 4.50
C LEU A 432 -0.61 27.78 3.98
N LEU A 433 0.71 27.68 4.09
CA LEU A 433 1.65 28.70 3.57
C LEU A 433 1.48 28.90 2.06
N ARG A 434 1.26 27.82 1.30
CA ARG A 434 1.01 27.91 -0.15
C ARG A 434 -0.23 28.75 -0.46
N VAL A 435 -1.31 28.51 0.28
CA VAL A 435 -2.55 29.32 0.15
C VAL A 435 -2.29 30.77 0.47
N LEU A 436 -1.72 31.05 1.65
CA LEU A 436 -1.45 32.44 2.09
C LEU A 436 -0.51 33.20 1.17
N ARG A 437 0.43 32.51 0.52
CA ARG A 437 1.33 33.12 -0.48
C ARG A 437 0.58 33.44 -1.77
N ALA A 438 -0.28 32.54 -2.26
CA ALA A 438 -1.07 32.78 -3.46
C ALA A 438 -2.00 33.97 -3.30
N GLU A 439 -2.59 34.14 -2.11
CA GLU A 439 -3.48 35.24 -1.73
C GLU A 439 -2.73 36.54 -1.37
N GLY A 440 -1.39 36.53 -1.29
CA GLY A 440 -0.61 37.66 -0.81
C GLY A 440 -0.90 38.05 0.66
N HIS A 441 -1.34 37.08 1.45
CA HIS A 441 -1.81 37.29 2.82
C HIS A 441 -0.64 37.77 3.74
N PRO A 442 -0.83 38.76 4.61
CA PRO A 442 0.24 39.31 5.46
C PRO A 442 0.80 38.34 6.50
N ALA A 443 0.13 37.27 6.81
CA ALA A 443 0.65 36.21 7.69
C ALA A 443 1.66 35.28 6.98
N ALA A 444 1.73 35.25 5.65
CA ALA A 444 2.59 34.35 4.90
C ALA A 444 4.08 34.44 5.31
N PRO A 445 4.72 35.62 5.51
CA PRO A 445 6.12 35.70 5.95
C PRO A 445 6.36 35.10 7.34
N GLY A 446 5.38 35.20 8.25
CA GLY A 446 5.47 34.61 9.59
C GLY A 446 5.40 33.08 9.54
N LEU A 447 4.47 32.55 8.77
CA LEU A 447 4.32 31.12 8.59
C LEU A 447 5.50 30.51 7.80
N ASP A 448 6.09 31.25 6.86
CA ASP A 448 7.29 30.79 6.14
C ASP A 448 8.51 30.65 7.06
N ARG A 449 8.70 31.57 7.99
CA ARG A 449 9.76 31.45 9.01
C ARG A 449 9.53 30.23 9.89
N LEU A 450 8.29 29.96 10.28
CA LEU A 450 7.93 28.78 11.09
C LEU A 450 8.23 27.48 10.32
N VAL A 451 7.76 27.36 9.08
CA VAL A 451 8.01 26.19 8.22
C VAL A 451 9.52 25.99 8.00
N THR A 452 10.26 27.07 7.75
CA THR A 452 11.72 27.01 7.56
C THR A 452 12.41 26.50 8.82
N GLY A 453 12.12 27.08 9.99
CA GLY A 453 12.71 26.66 11.27
C GLY A 453 12.37 25.22 11.63
N TRP A 454 11.12 24.79 11.41
CA TRP A 454 10.73 23.41 11.63
C TRP A 454 11.43 22.42 10.69
N CYS A 455 11.62 22.76 9.42
CA CYS A 455 12.40 21.93 8.48
C CYS A 455 13.87 21.81 8.91
N GLU A 456 14.50 22.93 9.32
CA GLU A 456 15.89 22.95 9.80
C GLU A 456 16.04 22.10 11.06
N GLU A 457 15.13 22.24 12.03
CA GLU A 457 15.12 21.43 13.26
C GLU A 457 14.90 19.97 12.94
N PHE A 458 13.95 19.64 12.04
CA PHE A 458 13.65 18.26 11.62
C PHE A 458 14.88 17.63 10.96
N ALA A 459 15.50 18.31 10.00
CA ALA A 459 16.71 17.83 9.34
C ALA A 459 17.88 17.61 10.32
N ALA A 460 18.11 18.56 11.24
CA ALA A 460 19.18 18.46 12.24
C ALA A 460 18.93 17.36 13.27
N ARG A 461 17.69 17.25 13.78
CA ARG A 461 17.29 16.26 14.80
C ARG A 461 17.50 14.82 14.31
N PHE A 462 17.24 14.57 13.04
CA PHE A 462 17.28 13.23 12.45
C PHE A 462 18.54 12.98 11.62
N GLY A 463 19.46 13.94 11.50
CA GLY A 463 20.62 13.81 10.64
C GLY A 463 20.24 13.48 9.20
N ALA A 464 19.21 14.16 8.67
CA ALA A 464 18.56 13.84 7.40
C ALA A 464 19.56 13.76 6.25
N ARG A 465 19.66 12.60 5.60
CA ARG A 465 20.56 12.30 4.50
C ARG A 465 19.79 11.93 3.24
N TRP A 466 19.89 12.77 2.20
CA TRP A 466 19.22 12.52 0.92
C TRP A 466 19.62 11.17 0.32
N ILE A 467 18.64 10.36 -0.09
CA ILE A 467 18.83 9.12 -0.84
C ILE A 467 18.60 9.41 -2.33
N PRO A 468 19.62 9.22 -3.20
CA PRO A 468 19.45 9.45 -4.64
C PRO A 468 18.26 8.66 -5.22
N VAL A 469 17.48 9.28 -6.11
CA VAL A 469 16.29 8.65 -6.72
C VAL A 469 16.61 7.28 -7.33
N ALA A 470 17.76 7.14 -7.98
CA ALA A 470 18.18 5.85 -8.54
C ALA A 470 18.37 4.76 -7.47
N THR A 471 18.84 5.14 -6.27
CA THR A 471 19.00 4.24 -5.12
C THR A 471 17.64 3.83 -4.55
N GLN A 472 16.70 4.77 -4.42
CA GLN A 472 15.32 4.50 -4.00
C GLN A 472 14.65 3.51 -4.97
N VAL A 473 14.73 3.78 -6.28
CA VAL A 473 14.20 2.93 -7.36
C VAL A 473 14.79 1.53 -7.32
N GLU A 474 16.11 1.42 -7.13
CA GLU A 474 16.79 0.11 -7.08
C GLU A 474 16.35 -0.70 -5.86
N HIS A 475 16.23 -0.07 -4.68
CA HIS A 475 15.78 -0.75 -3.48
C HIS A 475 14.34 -1.26 -3.61
N GLN A 476 13.40 -0.40 -4.03
CA GLN A 476 12.02 -0.82 -4.29
C GLN A 476 11.97 -1.94 -5.33
N SER A 477 12.72 -1.83 -6.43
CA SER A 477 12.74 -2.85 -7.48
C SER A 477 13.22 -4.21 -6.98
N ARG A 478 14.30 -4.25 -6.18
CA ARG A 478 14.81 -5.47 -5.56
C ARG A 478 13.79 -6.08 -4.59
N THR A 479 13.15 -5.25 -3.78
CA THR A 479 12.13 -5.70 -2.82
C THR A 479 10.92 -6.31 -3.52
N VAL A 480 10.40 -5.66 -4.57
CA VAL A 480 9.27 -6.18 -5.36
C VAL A 480 9.60 -7.54 -5.99
N LEU A 481 10.77 -7.66 -6.61
CA LEU A 481 11.19 -8.93 -7.23
C LEU A 481 11.44 -10.03 -6.19
N ALA A 482 11.98 -9.69 -5.02
CA ALA A 482 12.16 -10.61 -3.92
C ALA A 482 10.81 -11.11 -3.36
N ALA A 483 9.85 -10.20 -3.14
CA ALA A 483 8.51 -10.56 -2.68
C ALA A 483 7.82 -11.54 -3.65
N TYR A 484 7.86 -11.26 -4.96
CA TYR A 484 7.32 -12.15 -5.97
C TYR A 484 8.04 -13.52 -5.98
N ALA A 485 9.38 -13.52 -5.95
CA ALA A 485 10.15 -14.76 -5.97
C ALA A 485 9.85 -15.67 -4.76
N ARG A 486 9.74 -15.08 -3.56
CA ARG A 486 9.39 -15.80 -2.32
C ARG A 486 7.96 -16.33 -2.36
N LEU A 487 7.00 -15.55 -2.84
CA LEU A 487 5.60 -15.95 -2.98
C LEU A 487 5.48 -17.17 -3.93
N VAL A 488 6.16 -17.11 -5.08
CA VAL A 488 6.14 -18.23 -6.07
C VAL A 488 6.83 -19.47 -5.53
N ALA A 489 7.92 -19.31 -4.78
CA ALA A 489 8.62 -20.44 -4.17
C ALA A 489 7.76 -21.14 -3.11
N ALA A 490 7.01 -20.40 -2.30
CA ALA A 490 6.10 -20.94 -1.29
C ALA A 490 4.90 -21.69 -1.89
N GLY A 491 4.43 -21.29 -3.09
CA GLY A 491 3.32 -21.93 -3.79
C GLY A 491 3.70 -23.19 -4.60
N ARG A 492 4.98 -23.56 -4.68
CA ARG A 492 5.40 -24.82 -5.29
C ARG A 492 5.22 -25.96 -4.28
N PRO A 493 4.48 -27.06 -4.62
CA PRO A 493 4.46 -28.22 -3.75
C PRO A 493 5.89 -28.71 -3.55
N THR A 494 6.33 -28.78 -2.30
CA THR A 494 7.60 -29.44 -1.94
C THR A 494 7.47 -30.89 -2.38
N GLY A 495 8.08 -31.21 -3.52
CA GLY A 495 8.21 -32.61 -3.94
C GLY A 495 8.87 -33.37 -2.80
N ARG A 496 8.17 -34.34 -2.25
CA ARG A 496 8.77 -35.33 -1.33
C ARG A 496 9.87 -36.04 -2.11
N VAL A 497 11.12 -35.84 -1.67
CA VAL A 497 12.26 -36.67 -2.05
C VAL A 497 12.12 -37.99 -1.36
#